data_3b3d13a3f6090f8e6a4c0b24d02dd339
#
_entry.id   3b3d13a3f6090f8e6a4c0b24d02dd339
#
_cell.length_a   1.000
_cell.length_b   1.000
_cell.length_c   1.000
_cell.angle_alpha   90.00
_cell.angle_beta   90.00
_cell.angle_gamma   90.00
#
_symmetry.space_group_name_H-M   'P 1'
#
loop_
_entity.id
_entity.type
_entity.pdbx_description
1 polymer ?
#
loop_
_entity_poly.entity_id
_entity_poly.type
_entity_poly.pdbx_seq_one_letter_code
_entity_poly.pdbx_strand_id
1 'polypeptide(L)'
;MKVDELHKNLTDSGYLCTRQFAAQVSASINNKPVAGAFLYGSAGTGKSYLPMVISKITGHKMFFFQCAPGTKEDDLLMKMWPDEKSSSGVKISPGAVYEAAEASQKQKVILVLDEWDKTRPTADAFLLDFFQYGRISIPGKQTTANFKNLVVFFTANDERDFGEAFQRRFPKIDMMPLSPRLIKDALSMT
;
A
#
# COMPACT_ATOMS: atom_id res chain seq x y z
N MET A 1 7.41 -12.77 -8.27
CA MET A 1 8.13 -13.65 -7.31
C MET A 1 7.30 -14.90 -7.11
N LYS A 2 7.94 -16.10 -7.14
CA LYS A 2 7.26 -17.37 -6.91
C LYS A 2 6.90 -17.55 -5.44
N VAL A 3 5.89 -18.38 -5.14
CA VAL A 3 5.36 -18.55 -3.76
C VAL A 3 6.44 -19.01 -2.79
N ASP A 4 7.20 -20.04 -3.13
CA ASP A 4 8.20 -20.63 -2.25
C ASP A 4 9.38 -19.67 -2.01
N GLU A 5 9.77 -18.92 -3.03
CA GLU A 5 10.77 -17.85 -2.93
C GLU A 5 10.28 -16.72 -2.01
N LEU A 6 9.03 -16.28 -2.19
CA LEU A 6 8.45 -15.24 -1.32
C LEU A 6 8.37 -15.72 0.13
N HIS A 7 7.86 -16.94 0.36
CA HIS A 7 7.73 -17.50 1.70
C HIS A 7 9.09 -17.58 2.41
N LYS A 8 10.10 -18.11 1.72
CA LYS A 8 11.46 -18.16 2.24
C LYS A 8 12.00 -16.78 2.59
N ASN A 9 11.92 -15.82 1.64
CA ASN A 9 12.45 -14.48 1.84
C ASN A 9 11.75 -13.71 2.97
N LEU A 10 10.42 -13.90 3.14
CA LEU A 10 9.67 -13.34 4.26
C LEU A 10 10.19 -13.91 5.59
N THR A 11 10.32 -15.24 5.69
CA THR A 11 10.81 -15.93 6.89
C THR A 11 12.24 -15.50 7.23
N ASP A 12 13.14 -15.49 6.25
CA ASP A 12 14.55 -15.07 6.42
C ASP A 12 14.66 -13.59 6.84
N SER A 13 13.64 -12.79 6.55
CA SER A 13 13.55 -11.38 6.97
C SER A 13 12.83 -11.17 8.31
N GLY A 14 12.50 -12.26 9.02
CA GLY A 14 11.81 -12.21 10.30
C GLY A 14 10.29 -12.00 10.22
N TYR A 15 9.69 -12.10 9.02
CA TYR A 15 8.24 -12.06 8.85
C TYR A 15 7.66 -13.47 8.84
N LEU A 16 7.16 -13.90 10.00
CA LEU A 16 6.61 -15.24 10.16
C LEU A 16 5.24 -15.36 9.50
N CYS A 17 5.11 -16.30 8.59
CA CYS A 17 3.83 -16.55 7.91
C CYS A 17 3.76 -18.00 7.42
N THR A 18 2.53 -18.44 7.13
CA THR A 18 2.33 -19.74 6.48
C THR A 18 2.61 -19.66 4.98
N ARG A 19 2.93 -20.79 4.35
CA ARG A 19 3.07 -20.87 2.89
C ARG A 19 1.78 -20.47 2.16
N GLN A 20 0.61 -20.77 2.75
CA GLN A 20 -0.69 -20.35 2.20
C GLN A 20 -0.83 -18.84 2.19
N PHE A 21 -0.46 -18.16 3.27
CA PHE A 21 -0.42 -16.70 3.32
C PHE A 21 0.52 -16.11 2.27
N ALA A 22 1.73 -16.65 2.14
CA ALA A 22 2.68 -16.23 1.11
C ALA A 22 2.13 -16.44 -0.31
N ALA A 23 1.30 -17.48 -0.53
CA ALA A 23 0.62 -17.71 -1.81
C ALA A 23 -0.41 -16.61 -2.11
N GLN A 24 -1.22 -16.20 -1.12
CA GLN A 24 -2.18 -15.10 -1.27
C GLN A 24 -1.45 -13.78 -1.59
N VAL A 25 -0.40 -13.47 -0.85
CA VAL A 25 0.43 -12.27 -1.10
C VAL A 25 1.06 -12.33 -2.49
N SER A 26 1.65 -13.48 -2.87
CA SER A 26 2.25 -13.65 -4.20
C SER A 26 1.24 -13.45 -5.32
N ALA A 27 0.03 -14.01 -5.19
CA ALA A 27 -1.05 -13.79 -6.16
C ALA A 27 -1.39 -12.30 -6.29
N SER A 28 -1.52 -11.61 -5.16
CA SER A 28 -1.91 -10.20 -5.11
C SER A 28 -0.88 -9.25 -5.73
N ILE A 29 0.41 -9.46 -5.46
CA ILE A 29 1.49 -8.63 -6.03
C ILE A 29 1.77 -8.91 -7.51
N ASN A 30 1.24 -10.01 -8.04
CA ASN A 30 1.31 -10.35 -9.46
C ASN A 30 -0.03 -10.14 -10.20
N ASN A 31 -1.05 -9.61 -9.51
CA ASN A 31 -2.38 -9.36 -10.08
C ASN A 31 -2.34 -8.28 -11.18
N LYS A 32 -3.35 -8.27 -12.04
CA LYS A 32 -3.52 -7.28 -13.11
C LYS A 32 -4.97 -6.80 -13.13
N PRO A 33 -5.23 -5.56 -13.57
CA PRO A 33 -4.30 -4.57 -14.14
C PRO A 33 -3.44 -3.86 -13.10
N VAL A 34 -3.87 -3.79 -11.84
CA VAL A 34 -3.13 -3.18 -10.72
C VAL A 34 -2.82 -4.26 -9.70
N ALA A 35 -1.54 -4.40 -9.36
CA ALA A 35 -1.09 -5.31 -8.32
C ALA A 35 -1.34 -4.73 -6.94
N GLY A 36 -1.77 -5.57 -5.98
CA GLY A 36 -1.94 -5.14 -4.59
C GLY A 36 -3.03 -5.90 -3.84
N ALA A 37 -3.24 -5.53 -2.60
CA ALA A 37 -4.21 -6.16 -1.71
C ALA A 37 -4.71 -5.21 -0.61
N PHE A 38 -5.86 -5.55 -0.04
CA PHE A 38 -6.31 -5.09 1.26
C PHE A 38 -5.84 -6.06 2.34
N LEU A 39 -5.09 -5.54 3.31
CA LEU A 39 -4.62 -6.25 4.49
C LEU A 39 -5.53 -5.93 5.67
N TYR A 40 -6.36 -6.89 6.06
CA TYR A 40 -7.33 -6.73 7.15
C TYR A 40 -6.89 -7.49 8.39
N GLY A 41 -7.21 -6.96 9.55
CA GLY A 41 -7.00 -7.65 10.82
C GLY A 41 -6.87 -6.69 11.99
N SER A 42 -6.86 -7.24 13.20
CA SER A 42 -6.69 -6.48 14.43
C SER A 42 -5.33 -5.74 14.46
N ALA A 43 -5.20 -4.77 15.36
CA ALA A 43 -3.93 -4.10 15.59
C ALA A 43 -2.83 -5.11 15.98
N GLY A 44 -1.60 -4.85 15.54
CA GLY A 44 -0.45 -5.71 15.86
C GLY A 44 -0.30 -6.98 15.02
N THR A 45 -1.15 -7.24 14.01
CA THR A 45 -1.03 -8.44 13.15
C THR A 45 0.00 -8.31 12.02
N GLY A 46 0.75 -7.20 11.96
CA GLY A 46 1.82 -7.02 10.98
C GLY A 46 1.38 -6.48 9.62
N LYS A 47 0.17 -5.88 9.52
CA LYS A 47 -0.36 -5.31 8.26
C LYS A 47 0.59 -4.30 7.62
N SER A 48 0.97 -3.27 8.36
CA SER A 48 1.87 -2.23 7.86
C SER A 48 3.32 -2.71 7.72
N TYR A 49 3.69 -3.77 8.46
CA TYR A 49 5.04 -4.36 8.42
C TYR A 49 5.28 -5.21 7.17
N LEU A 50 4.26 -5.92 6.68
CA LEU A 50 4.38 -6.77 5.48
C LEU A 50 4.89 -6.01 4.23
N PRO A 51 4.30 -4.87 3.84
CA PRO A 51 4.81 -4.09 2.70
C PRO A 51 6.25 -3.60 2.90
N MET A 52 6.64 -3.26 4.13
CA MET A 52 8.02 -2.85 4.46
C MET A 52 9.01 -3.99 4.21
N VAL A 53 8.67 -5.21 4.66
CA VAL A 53 9.50 -6.39 4.42
C VAL A 53 9.56 -6.70 2.92
N ILE A 54 8.44 -6.64 2.20
CA ILE A 54 8.41 -6.84 0.75
C ILE A 54 9.29 -5.80 0.04
N SER A 55 9.23 -4.53 0.44
CA SER A 55 10.11 -3.49 -0.08
C SER A 55 11.59 -3.84 0.12
N LYS A 56 11.94 -4.29 1.33
CA LYS A 56 13.32 -4.67 1.67
C LYS A 56 13.83 -5.85 0.84
N ILE A 57 13.06 -6.92 0.71
CA ILE A 57 13.46 -8.14 -0.01
C ILE A 57 13.48 -7.95 -1.53
N THR A 58 12.69 -7.01 -2.06
CA THR A 58 12.61 -6.75 -3.51
C THR A 58 13.47 -5.58 -3.96
N GLY A 59 13.92 -4.72 -3.04
CA GLY A 59 14.60 -3.46 -3.35
C GLY A 59 13.66 -2.41 -3.97
N HIS A 60 12.35 -2.63 -3.97
CA HIS A 60 11.39 -1.67 -4.53
C HIS A 60 11.24 -0.47 -3.59
N LYS A 61 11.32 0.75 -4.13
CA LYS A 61 11.07 1.98 -3.36
C LYS A 61 9.65 2.00 -2.82
N MET A 62 9.50 2.28 -1.53
CA MET A 62 8.19 2.35 -0.87
C MET A 62 7.80 3.80 -0.61
N PHE A 63 6.53 4.09 -0.88
CA PHE A 63 5.84 5.32 -0.52
C PHE A 63 4.75 4.97 0.49
N PHE A 64 4.70 5.69 1.58
CA PHE A 64 3.81 5.40 2.70
C PHE A 64 2.98 6.63 3.04
N PHE A 65 1.67 6.42 3.22
CA PHE A 65 0.75 7.42 3.73
C PHE A 65 -0.14 6.80 4.80
N GLN A 66 -0.12 7.37 5.99
CA GLN A 66 -1.02 6.99 7.07
C GLN A 66 -2.28 7.84 7.01
N CYS A 67 -3.43 7.20 6.84
CA CYS A 67 -4.72 7.85 6.81
C CYS A 67 -5.20 8.17 8.23
N ALA A 68 -5.98 9.22 8.34
CA ALA A 68 -6.60 9.66 9.59
C ALA A 68 -8.07 10.04 9.34
N PRO A 69 -8.91 10.11 10.37
CA PRO A 69 -10.24 10.68 10.23
C PRO A 69 -10.17 12.10 9.65
N GLY A 70 -10.80 12.27 8.48
CA GLY A 70 -10.76 13.56 7.77
C GLY A 70 -9.72 13.67 6.66
N THR A 71 -8.88 12.65 6.43
CA THR A 71 -8.01 12.57 5.24
C THR A 71 -8.83 12.81 3.97
N LYS A 72 -8.39 13.78 3.17
CA LYS A 72 -8.98 14.16 1.89
C LYS A 72 -8.13 13.64 0.74
N GLU A 73 -8.70 13.65 -0.46
CA GLU A 73 -8.01 13.28 -1.71
C GLU A 73 -6.74 14.11 -1.92
N ASP A 74 -6.81 15.41 -1.63
CA ASP A 74 -5.67 16.32 -1.77
C ASP A 74 -4.49 15.94 -0.89
N ASP A 75 -4.73 15.41 0.31
CA ASP A 75 -3.68 14.99 1.25
C ASP A 75 -2.84 13.81 0.68
N LEU A 76 -3.47 13.00 -0.17
CA LEU A 76 -2.80 11.89 -0.86
C LEU A 76 -1.91 12.38 -1.99
N LEU A 77 -2.31 13.49 -2.62
CA LEU A 77 -1.67 14.03 -3.82
C LEU A 77 -0.57 15.04 -3.52
N MET A 78 -0.77 15.88 -2.50
CA MET A 78 0.12 16.99 -2.21
C MET A 78 0.20 17.29 -0.71
N LYS A 79 1.32 17.90 -0.34
CA LYS A 79 1.55 18.48 0.98
C LYS A 79 1.66 19.98 0.82
N MET A 80 0.97 20.72 1.67
CA MET A 80 0.99 22.18 1.68
C MET A 80 1.65 22.69 2.95
N TRP A 81 2.59 23.60 2.81
CA TRP A 81 3.32 24.22 3.92
C TRP A 81 3.23 25.75 3.79
N PRO A 82 3.10 26.49 4.88
CA PRO A 82 3.28 27.94 4.86
C PRO A 82 4.69 28.29 4.31
N ASP A 83 4.75 29.24 3.41
CA ASP A 83 6.02 29.74 2.83
C ASP A 83 5.93 31.24 2.59
N GLU A 84 6.52 32.00 3.48
CA GLU A 84 6.54 33.47 3.41
C GLU A 84 7.29 34.01 2.18
N LYS A 85 8.14 33.18 1.56
CA LYS A 85 8.90 33.57 0.36
C LYS A 85 8.14 33.31 -0.94
N SER A 86 7.05 32.56 -0.87
CA SER A 86 6.18 32.29 -2.01
C SER A 86 5.20 33.43 -2.20
N SER A 87 4.96 33.87 -3.44
CA SER A 87 3.95 34.87 -3.78
C SER A 87 2.52 34.44 -3.39
N SER A 88 2.27 33.13 -3.26
CA SER A 88 1.00 32.56 -2.81
C SER A 88 0.94 32.32 -1.29
N GLY A 89 2.02 32.58 -0.53
CA GLY A 89 2.11 32.26 0.88
C GLY A 89 2.17 30.76 1.20
N VAL A 90 2.18 29.89 0.18
CA VAL A 90 2.13 28.42 0.34
C VAL A 90 3.11 27.75 -0.58
N LYS A 91 3.85 26.77 -0.04
CA LYS A 91 4.66 25.84 -0.82
C LYS A 91 3.91 24.54 -0.98
N ILE A 92 3.78 24.06 -2.21
CA ILE A 92 3.18 22.77 -2.55
C ILE A 92 4.28 21.79 -2.91
N SER A 93 4.22 20.58 -2.32
CA SER A 93 5.09 19.46 -2.68
C SER A 93 4.25 18.21 -2.97
N PRO A 94 4.73 17.30 -3.83
CA PRO A 94 4.04 16.04 -4.11
C PRO A 94 3.73 15.24 -2.84
N GLY A 95 2.55 14.61 -2.81
CA GLY A 95 2.16 13.64 -1.79
C GLY A 95 2.48 12.21 -2.21
N ALA A 96 2.23 11.24 -1.33
CA ALA A 96 2.67 9.85 -1.51
C ALA A 96 2.11 9.19 -2.78
N VAL A 97 0.84 9.42 -3.12
CA VAL A 97 0.22 8.84 -4.32
C VAL A 97 0.81 9.44 -5.59
N TYR A 98 1.02 10.77 -5.60
CA TYR A 98 1.67 11.44 -6.73
C TYR A 98 3.11 10.96 -6.92
N GLU A 99 3.90 10.91 -5.84
CA GLU A 99 5.30 10.47 -5.89
C GLU A 99 5.42 9.00 -6.34
N ALA A 100 4.52 8.12 -5.88
CA ALA A 100 4.48 6.73 -6.30
C ALA A 100 4.13 6.60 -7.78
N ALA A 101 3.13 7.37 -8.26
CA ALA A 101 2.77 7.40 -9.68
C ALA A 101 3.93 7.85 -10.57
N GLU A 102 4.59 8.95 -10.20
CA GLU A 102 5.75 9.48 -10.93
C GLU A 102 6.93 8.48 -10.95
N ALA A 103 7.27 7.92 -9.78
CA ALA A 103 8.37 6.95 -9.68
C ALA A 103 8.08 5.65 -10.43
N SER A 104 6.81 5.23 -10.53
CA SER A 104 6.40 4.03 -11.25
C SER A 104 6.73 4.08 -12.76
N GLN A 105 6.92 5.26 -13.32
CA GLN A 105 7.36 5.43 -14.71
C GLN A 105 8.76 4.85 -14.96
N LYS A 106 9.62 4.86 -13.93
CA LYS A 106 11.04 4.52 -14.06
C LYS A 106 11.44 3.22 -13.37
N GLN A 107 10.74 2.84 -12.31
CA GLN A 107 11.10 1.69 -11.47
C GLN A 107 9.88 1.08 -10.80
N LYS A 108 10.05 -0.14 -10.31
CA LYS A 108 9.02 -0.78 -9.48
C LYS A 108 8.95 -0.11 -8.10
N VAL A 109 7.73 0.15 -7.67
CA VAL A 109 7.43 0.85 -6.42
C VAL A 109 6.29 0.18 -5.66
N ILE A 110 6.27 0.40 -4.36
CA ILE A 110 5.19 -0.01 -3.47
C ILE A 110 4.55 1.24 -2.89
N LEU A 111 3.24 1.37 -3.00
CA LEU A 111 2.44 2.39 -2.33
C LEU A 111 1.68 1.72 -1.19
N VAL A 112 1.80 2.27 0.01
CA VAL A 112 1.07 1.83 1.20
C VAL A 112 0.15 2.94 1.65
N LEU A 113 -1.15 2.63 1.71
CA LEU A 113 -2.19 3.49 2.26
C LEU A 113 -2.69 2.84 3.56
N ASP A 114 -2.08 3.28 4.66
CA ASP A 114 -2.27 2.68 5.98
C ASP A 114 -3.53 3.23 6.64
N GLU A 115 -4.28 2.37 7.36
CA GLU A 115 -5.53 2.71 8.02
C GLU A 115 -6.58 3.34 7.06
N TRP A 116 -6.72 2.74 5.88
CA TRP A 116 -7.63 3.23 4.83
C TRP A 116 -9.11 3.24 5.25
N ASP A 117 -9.48 2.41 6.21
CA ASP A 117 -10.81 2.38 6.83
C ASP A 117 -11.20 3.70 7.50
N LYS A 118 -10.25 4.55 7.87
CA LYS A 118 -10.50 5.88 8.45
C LYS A 118 -10.84 6.96 7.41
N THR A 119 -10.64 6.69 6.12
CA THR A 119 -10.95 7.66 5.06
C THR A 119 -12.45 7.72 4.75
N ARG A 120 -12.85 8.78 4.04
CA ARG A 120 -14.23 8.92 3.55
C ARG A 120 -14.44 8.13 2.26
N PRO A 121 -15.68 7.73 1.92
CA PRO A 121 -16.00 7.07 0.65
C PRO A 121 -15.60 7.87 -0.60
N THR A 122 -15.52 9.20 -0.51
CA THR A 122 -15.04 10.06 -1.62
C THR A 122 -13.60 9.74 -2.00
N ALA A 123 -12.74 9.38 -1.05
CA ALA A 123 -11.38 8.97 -1.32
C ALA A 123 -11.31 7.65 -2.11
N ASP A 124 -12.28 6.75 -1.90
CA ASP A 124 -12.38 5.51 -2.70
C ASP A 124 -12.69 5.84 -4.17
N ALA A 125 -13.65 6.73 -4.42
CA ALA A 125 -14.01 7.14 -5.77
C ALA A 125 -12.83 7.77 -6.51
N PHE A 126 -12.09 8.64 -5.82
CA PHE A 126 -10.86 9.23 -6.36
C PHE A 126 -9.82 8.16 -6.74
N LEU A 127 -9.53 7.22 -5.85
CA LEU A 127 -8.56 6.17 -6.16
C LEU A 127 -9.04 5.21 -7.24
N LEU A 128 -10.34 4.91 -7.31
CA LEU A 128 -10.90 4.10 -8.39
C LEU A 128 -10.68 4.76 -9.75
N ASP A 129 -10.89 6.07 -9.84
CA ASP A 129 -10.60 6.87 -11.05
C ASP A 129 -9.10 6.82 -11.39
N PHE A 130 -8.24 7.05 -10.39
CA PHE A 130 -6.80 6.94 -10.57
C PHE A 130 -6.38 5.54 -11.08
N PHE A 131 -6.87 4.46 -10.48
CA PHE A 131 -6.54 3.09 -10.92
C PHE A 131 -7.14 2.72 -12.27
N GLN A 132 -8.13 3.45 -12.73
CA GLN A 132 -8.70 3.25 -14.07
C GLN A 132 -7.91 3.97 -15.16
N TYR A 133 -7.52 5.22 -14.91
CA TYR A 133 -6.90 6.09 -15.94
C TYR A 133 -5.42 6.34 -15.72
N GLY A 134 -4.91 6.12 -14.52
CA GLY A 134 -3.52 6.32 -14.13
C GLY A 134 -3.08 7.78 -14.04
N ARG A 135 -3.95 8.73 -14.35
CA ARG A 135 -3.61 10.17 -14.43
C ARG A 135 -3.87 10.84 -13.10
N ILE A 136 -2.91 11.63 -12.65
CA ILE A 136 -3.08 12.53 -11.52
C ILE A 136 -2.34 13.86 -11.77
N SER A 137 -2.86 14.92 -11.19
CA SER A 137 -2.29 16.26 -11.29
C SER A 137 -2.32 16.97 -9.94
N ILE A 138 -1.32 17.78 -9.73
CA ILE A 138 -1.25 18.79 -8.66
C ILE A 138 -0.95 20.14 -9.30
N PRO A 139 -1.12 21.27 -8.61
CA PRO A 139 -0.82 22.58 -9.20
C PRO A 139 0.55 22.62 -9.87
N GLY A 140 0.55 22.94 -11.16
CA GLY A 140 1.77 23.05 -11.98
C GLY A 140 2.43 21.74 -12.40
N LYS A 141 1.89 20.56 -12.04
CA LYS A 141 2.47 19.27 -12.40
C LYS A 141 1.40 18.22 -12.69
N GLN A 142 1.68 17.36 -13.68
CA GLN A 142 0.86 16.19 -14.01
C GLN A 142 1.75 14.97 -14.20
N THR A 143 1.27 13.80 -13.79
CA THR A 143 1.94 12.52 -14.05
C THR A 143 0.93 11.42 -14.37
N THR A 144 1.45 10.30 -14.85
CA THR A 144 0.66 9.09 -15.12
C THR A 144 1.36 7.91 -14.47
N ALA A 145 0.61 7.04 -13.80
CA ALA A 145 1.15 5.83 -13.20
C ALA A 145 1.42 4.75 -14.26
N ASN A 146 2.52 4.03 -14.09
CA ASN A 146 2.74 2.76 -14.78
C ASN A 146 2.35 1.60 -13.86
N PHE A 147 1.15 1.07 -14.02
CA PHE A 147 0.62 0.01 -13.16
C PHE A 147 1.39 -1.32 -13.25
N LYS A 148 2.22 -1.53 -14.26
CA LYS A 148 3.12 -2.70 -14.30
C LYS A 148 4.23 -2.60 -13.26
N ASN A 149 4.51 -1.40 -12.80
CA ASN A 149 5.55 -1.09 -11.83
C ASN A 149 5.00 -0.68 -10.45
N LEU A 150 3.67 -0.58 -10.28
CA LEU A 150 3.05 -0.12 -9.05
C LEU A 150 2.36 -1.29 -8.34
N VAL A 151 2.73 -1.52 -7.08
CA VAL A 151 2.03 -2.43 -6.16
C VAL A 151 1.41 -1.59 -5.06
N VAL A 152 0.13 -1.81 -4.76
CA VAL A 152 -0.60 -1.02 -3.78
C VAL A 152 -1.07 -1.89 -2.63
N PHE A 153 -0.74 -1.52 -1.40
CA PHE A 153 -1.28 -2.14 -0.20
C PHE A 153 -2.14 -1.13 0.56
N PHE A 154 -3.32 -1.59 0.92
CA PHE A 154 -4.19 -0.92 1.87
C PHE A 154 -4.16 -1.70 3.17
N THR A 155 -4.17 -1.02 4.31
CA THR A 155 -4.41 -1.68 5.59
C THR A 155 -5.71 -1.16 6.20
N ALA A 156 -6.42 -2.02 6.91
CA ALA A 156 -7.62 -1.67 7.65
C ALA A 156 -7.72 -2.51 8.92
N ASN A 157 -8.19 -1.90 10.01
CA ASN A 157 -8.48 -2.60 11.26
C ASN A 157 -9.93 -3.05 11.33
N ASP A 158 -10.85 -2.21 10.85
CA ASP A 158 -12.28 -2.44 10.83
C ASP A 158 -12.78 -2.70 9.40
N GLU A 159 -13.87 -3.39 9.30
CA GLU A 159 -14.51 -3.64 8.01
C GLU A 159 -15.42 -2.46 7.64
N ARG A 160 -14.84 -1.41 7.09
CA ARG A 160 -15.63 -0.47 6.32
C ARG A 160 -16.06 -1.15 5.01
N ASP A 161 -17.32 -1.00 4.63
CA ASP A 161 -17.77 -1.47 3.32
C ASP A 161 -17.07 -0.68 2.21
N PHE A 162 -16.14 -1.34 1.56
CA PHE A 162 -15.51 -0.87 0.34
C PHE A 162 -16.30 -1.44 -0.83
N GLY A 163 -16.94 -0.62 -1.62
CA GLY A 163 -17.80 -1.03 -2.72
C GLY A 163 -17.15 -2.09 -3.63
N GLU A 164 -17.98 -2.90 -4.29
CA GLU A 164 -17.54 -4.03 -5.15
C GLU A 164 -16.43 -3.68 -6.14
N ALA A 165 -16.42 -2.46 -6.68
CA ALA A 165 -15.41 -2.01 -7.64
C ALA A 165 -13.99 -2.01 -7.04
N PHE A 166 -13.88 -1.69 -5.76
CA PHE A 166 -12.62 -1.72 -5.01
C PHE A 166 -12.21 -3.16 -4.70
N GLN A 167 -13.15 -3.98 -4.20
CA GLN A 167 -12.90 -5.38 -3.84
C GLN A 167 -12.50 -6.24 -5.06
N ARG A 168 -13.05 -5.94 -6.25
CA ARG A 168 -12.65 -6.63 -7.50
C ARG A 168 -11.21 -6.33 -7.92
N ARG A 169 -10.68 -5.14 -7.58
CA ARG A 169 -9.32 -4.74 -7.95
C ARG A 169 -8.29 -5.23 -6.94
N PHE A 170 -8.62 -5.19 -5.68
CA PHE A 170 -7.72 -5.50 -4.57
C PHE A 170 -8.30 -6.62 -3.71
N PRO A 171 -7.80 -7.86 -3.84
CA PRO A 171 -8.25 -8.96 -3.03
C PRO A 171 -7.97 -8.70 -1.55
N LYS A 172 -8.91 -9.11 -0.71
CA LYS A 172 -8.80 -9.08 0.74
C LYS A 172 -7.85 -10.19 1.22
N ILE A 173 -6.91 -9.85 2.09
CA ILE A 173 -6.06 -10.79 2.82
C ILE A 173 -6.31 -10.58 4.31
N ASP A 174 -6.87 -11.58 4.97
CA ASP A 174 -7.10 -11.55 6.40
C ASP A 174 -5.79 -11.83 7.15
N MET A 175 -5.37 -10.85 7.95
CA MET A 175 -4.16 -10.90 8.76
C MET A 175 -4.51 -11.44 10.15
N MET A 176 -4.34 -12.74 10.33
CA MET A 176 -4.60 -13.37 11.60
C MET A 176 -3.43 -13.19 12.57
N PRO A 177 -3.68 -13.09 13.88
CA PRO A 177 -2.61 -13.18 14.87
C PRO A 177 -1.77 -14.44 14.67
N LEU A 178 -0.47 -14.35 14.92
CA LEU A 178 0.41 -15.52 14.83
C LEU A 178 -0.08 -16.63 15.77
N SER A 179 -0.20 -17.86 15.25
CA SER A 179 -0.55 -18.99 16.08
C SER A 179 0.58 -19.29 17.08
N PRO A 180 0.26 -19.80 18.30
CA PRO A 180 1.28 -20.18 19.27
C PRO A 180 2.33 -21.15 18.71
N ARG A 181 1.94 -21.99 17.75
CA ARG A 181 2.84 -22.91 17.07
C ARG A 181 3.87 -22.16 16.21
N LEU A 182 3.46 -21.19 15.40
CA LEU A 182 4.36 -20.38 14.59
C LEU A 182 5.33 -19.58 15.46
N ILE A 183 4.86 -19.05 16.59
CA ILE A 183 5.70 -18.35 17.56
C ILE A 183 6.76 -19.29 18.14
N LYS A 184 6.34 -20.50 18.54
CA LYS A 184 7.25 -21.52 19.11
C LYS A 184 8.31 -21.95 18.09
N ASP A 185 7.89 -22.21 16.84
CA ASP A 185 8.80 -22.62 15.77
C ASP A 185 9.86 -21.54 15.51
N ALA A 186 9.46 -20.26 15.56
CA ALA A 186 10.38 -19.15 15.39
C ALA A 186 11.39 -19.01 16.53
N LEU A 187 10.95 -19.17 17.78
CA LEU A 187 11.83 -19.12 18.95
C LEU A 187 12.84 -20.28 19.00
N SER A 188 12.55 -21.38 18.29
CA SER A 188 13.47 -22.52 18.19
C SER A 188 14.51 -22.37 17.06
N MET A 189 14.39 -21.34 16.21
CA MET A 189 15.31 -21.05 15.10
C MET A 189 16.36 -19.96 15.46
N THR A 190 16.24 -19.35 16.64
CA THR A 190 17.22 -18.42 17.22
C THR A 190 18.15 -19.13 18.19
#